data_8f90e43ea11fba1224d6f4798acd8e0f
#
_entry.id   8f90e43ea11fba1224d6f4798acd8e0f
#
_cell.length_a   1.000
_cell.length_b   1.000
_cell.length_c   1.000
_cell.angle_alpha   90.00
_cell.angle_beta   90.00
_cell.angle_gamma   90.00
#
_symmetry.space_group_name_H-M   'P 1'
#
loop_
_entity.id
_entity.type
_entity.pdbx_description
1 polymer ?
#
loop_
_entity_poly.entity_id
_entity_poly.type
_entity_poly.pdbx_seq_one_letter_code
_entity_poly.pdbx_strand_id
1 'polypeptide(L)'
;MKSSLAVPASGRNEPKPVSGGQATDRATLAAIAHQAMIDRGLEPDFPLAAQQELAAIGGPAKATDHVRDLRNLLWASIDNDDSRDLDQLTVAESLAGGQVRILVAIADVDALVRKGSALDGHAALNTTSVYTPAAIFPMLPELLSTNLTSLNEDQDRIAIVADMVFKEDGSLVTSELYRAQVHNRAKLAYNSVAAWLTGTGPAPRRIAESPGLDENLRLQDRVAQRLTGLRHCHGALSLETLEAQAIFAGDALSTLELDQTNRATQLIEEFMVAANAVTAIYLAKKNFPSLRRVLRDPERWARIVQLAAELKEQLPAAPDAVALEGFLTRRRAAAPEKFADLSLSVIKLIGRGEYALDLPGGESPGHFALAVKD
;
A
#
# COMPACT_ATOMS: atom_id res chain seq x y z
N MET A 1 47.79 -30.56 31.00
CA MET A 1 47.38 -29.24 31.48
C MET A 1 46.84 -28.45 30.28
N LYS A 2 45.53 -28.44 30.09
CA LYS A 2 44.85 -27.62 29.06
C LYS A 2 43.99 -26.61 29.80
N SER A 3 44.39 -25.37 29.74
CA SER A 3 43.66 -24.22 30.28
C SER A 3 42.54 -23.84 29.30
N SER A 4 41.31 -23.95 29.74
CA SER A 4 40.10 -23.48 29.02
C SER A 4 39.85 -22.04 29.45
N LEU A 5 39.97 -21.11 28.52
CA LEU A 5 39.52 -19.73 28.69
C LEU A 5 38.05 -19.63 28.30
N ALA A 6 37.20 -19.43 29.28
CA ALA A 6 35.78 -19.11 29.10
C ALA A 6 35.65 -17.65 28.65
N VAL A 7 34.92 -17.42 27.53
CA VAL A 7 34.50 -16.12 27.06
C VAL A 7 33.25 -15.69 27.85
N PRO A 8 33.20 -14.50 28.43
CA PRO A 8 32.00 -14.05 29.14
C PRO A 8 30.89 -13.71 28.12
N ALA A 9 29.66 -14.20 28.39
CA ALA A 9 28.48 -13.90 27.66
C ALA A 9 28.17 -12.38 27.74
N SER A 10 28.05 -11.74 26.57
CA SER A 10 27.59 -10.37 26.47
C SER A 10 26.14 -10.27 26.97
N GLY A 11 25.94 -9.52 28.04
CA GLY A 11 24.64 -9.23 28.61
C GLY A 11 23.77 -8.50 27.58
N ARG A 12 22.61 -9.03 27.32
CA ARG A 12 21.54 -8.29 26.63
C ARG A 12 21.14 -7.13 27.52
N ASN A 13 21.34 -5.91 27.04
CA ASN A 13 20.74 -4.72 27.66
C ASN A 13 19.22 -4.80 27.44
N GLU A 14 18.50 -5.21 28.49
CA GLU A 14 17.06 -4.99 28.55
C GLU A 14 16.82 -3.47 28.62
N PRO A 15 15.92 -2.91 27.78
CA PRO A 15 15.58 -1.49 27.85
C PRO A 15 14.97 -1.21 29.23
N LYS A 16 15.55 -0.24 29.95
CA LYS A 16 14.98 0.24 31.22
C LYS A 16 13.62 0.86 30.97
N PRO A 17 12.60 0.59 31.80
CA PRO A 17 11.31 1.25 31.68
C PRO A 17 11.49 2.76 31.88
N VAL A 18 10.88 3.55 31.01
CA VAL A 18 10.84 5.01 31.11
C VAL A 18 10.04 5.36 32.36
N SER A 19 10.72 5.76 33.42
CA SER A 19 10.10 6.21 34.66
C SER A 19 9.63 7.66 34.52
N GLY A 20 8.32 7.92 34.72
CA GLY A 20 7.81 9.24 35.05
C GLY A 20 6.81 9.90 34.11
N GLY A 21 5.97 9.14 33.39
CA GLY A 21 4.70 9.64 32.84
C GLY A 21 3.57 8.81 33.43
N GLN A 22 2.41 9.43 33.72
CA GLN A 22 1.19 8.66 33.94
C GLN A 22 1.07 7.67 32.76
N ALA A 23 0.93 6.39 33.06
CA ALA A 23 0.73 5.37 32.03
C ALA A 23 -0.50 5.80 31.20
N THR A 24 -0.24 6.34 30.01
CA THR A 24 -1.31 6.76 29.12
C THR A 24 -1.92 5.47 28.60
N ASP A 25 -3.03 5.07 29.18
CA ASP A 25 -3.73 3.87 28.77
C ASP A 25 -4.33 4.04 27.37
N ARG A 26 -4.63 2.92 26.73
CA ARG A 26 -5.19 2.89 25.38
C ARG A 26 -6.50 3.69 25.28
N ALA A 27 -7.33 3.68 26.33
CA ALA A 27 -8.59 4.40 26.38
C ALA A 27 -8.38 5.93 26.36
N THR A 28 -7.40 6.43 27.11
CA THR A 28 -7.03 7.86 27.10
C THR A 28 -6.53 8.29 25.72
N LEU A 29 -5.68 7.49 25.07
CA LEU A 29 -5.20 7.79 23.71
C LEU A 29 -6.35 7.77 22.70
N ALA A 30 -7.28 6.81 22.80
CA ALA A 30 -8.44 6.74 21.94
C ALA A 30 -9.35 7.97 22.10
N ALA A 31 -9.58 8.43 23.34
CA ALA A 31 -10.36 9.65 23.61
C ALA A 31 -9.69 10.91 23.04
N ILE A 32 -8.36 11.02 23.16
CA ILE A 32 -7.59 12.12 22.55
C ILE A 32 -7.71 12.09 21.03
N ALA A 33 -7.59 10.91 20.42
CA ALA A 33 -7.70 10.74 18.97
C ALA A 33 -9.12 11.10 18.48
N HIS A 34 -10.16 10.65 19.18
CA HIS A 34 -11.55 10.99 18.90
C HIS A 34 -11.79 12.51 18.93
N GLN A 35 -11.32 13.19 20.00
CA GLN A 35 -11.43 14.65 20.08
C GLN A 35 -10.65 15.36 18.99
N ALA A 36 -9.45 14.87 18.64
CA ALA A 36 -8.63 15.44 17.57
C ALA A 36 -9.30 15.32 16.19
N MET A 37 -10.10 14.29 15.94
CA MET A 37 -10.92 14.20 14.71
C MET A 37 -11.97 15.30 14.68
N ILE A 38 -12.73 15.50 15.76
CA ILE A 38 -13.75 16.55 15.88
C ILE A 38 -13.11 17.93 15.67
N ASP A 39 -11.98 18.21 16.31
CA ASP A 39 -11.26 19.49 16.22
C ASP A 39 -10.78 19.79 14.79
N ARG A 40 -10.67 18.77 13.94
CA ARG A 40 -10.31 18.87 12.51
C ARG A 40 -11.50 18.85 11.57
N GLY A 41 -12.72 18.84 12.10
CA GLY A 41 -13.96 18.83 11.31
C GLY A 41 -14.30 17.48 10.72
N LEU A 42 -13.73 16.39 11.26
CA LEU A 42 -14.08 15.02 10.91
C LEU A 42 -15.13 14.45 11.85
N GLU A 43 -15.86 13.46 11.41
CA GLU A 43 -16.88 12.74 12.20
C GLU A 43 -16.34 11.36 12.63
N PRO A 44 -15.88 11.20 13.88
CA PRO A 44 -15.40 9.89 14.35
C PRO A 44 -16.50 8.85 14.51
N ASP A 45 -17.75 9.29 14.71
CA ASP A 45 -18.92 8.43 14.94
C ASP A 45 -19.88 8.48 13.76
N PHE A 46 -20.46 7.31 13.42
CA PHE A 46 -21.43 7.24 12.33
C PHE A 46 -22.79 7.84 12.74
N PRO A 47 -23.38 8.75 11.94
CA PRO A 47 -24.69 9.30 12.21
C PRO A 47 -25.78 8.23 12.14
N LEU A 48 -26.89 8.45 12.87
CA LEU A 48 -27.99 7.49 12.95
C LEU A 48 -28.52 7.06 11.57
N ALA A 49 -28.59 7.98 10.62
CA ALA A 49 -29.03 7.67 9.26
C ALA A 49 -28.10 6.66 8.55
N ALA A 50 -26.78 6.78 8.71
CA ALA A 50 -25.81 5.82 8.16
C ALA A 50 -25.92 4.45 8.86
N GLN A 51 -26.15 4.43 10.18
CA GLN A 51 -26.39 3.19 10.91
C GLN A 51 -27.67 2.48 10.48
N GLN A 52 -28.75 3.22 10.22
CA GLN A 52 -30.03 2.68 9.70
C GLN A 52 -29.86 2.15 8.28
N GLU A 53 -29.14 2.87 7.42
CA GLU A 53 -28.82 2.40 6.07
C GLU A 53 -28.02 1.10 6.10
N LEU A 54 -26.97 1.04 6.94
CA LEU A 54 -26.17 -0.16 7.13
C LEU A 54 -27.02 -1.36 7.56
N ALA A 55 -27.94 -1.16 8.52
CA ALA A 55 -28.82 -2.21 9.02
C ALA A 55 -29.79 -2.74 7.95
N ALA A 56 -30.07 -1.97 6.91
CA ALA A 56 -30.91 -2.37 5.79
C ALA A 56 -30.15 -3.19 4.71
N ILE A 57 -28.82 -3.25 4.77
CA ILE A 57 -28.01 -4.05 3.85
C ILE A 57 -28.09 -5.52 4.24
N GLY A 58 -28.77 -6.32 3.42
CA GLY A 58 -29.05 -7.73 3.72
C GLY A 58 -27.88 -8.70 3.52
N GLY A 59 -26.71 -8.25 3.06
CA GLY A 59 -25.53 -9.10 2.79
C GLY A 59 -24.63 -8.55 1.70
N PRO A 60 -23.59 -9.32 1.32
CA PRO A 60 -22.68 -8.94 0.24
C PRO A 60 -23.41 -8.72 -1.09
N ALA A 61 -22.84 -7.88 -1.94
CA ALA A 61 -23.35 -7.63 -3.28
C ALA A 61 -23.42 -8.93 -4.09
N LYS A 62 -24.51 -9.12 -4.85
CA LYS A 62 -24.70 -10.29 -5.70
C LYS A 62 -24.30 -10.00 -7.14
N ALA A 63 -23.72 -11.00 -7.79
CA ALA A 63 -23.40 -10.91 -9.21
C ALA A 63 -24.67 -10.75 -10.07
N THR A 64 -24.56 -9.92 -11.09
CA THR A 64 -25.57 -9.76 -12.16
C THR A 64 -25.02 -10.33 -13.46
N ASP A 65 -25.83 -10.41 -14.51
CA ASP A 65 -25.46 -10.97 -15.83
C ASP A 65 -24.27 -10.27 -16.51
N HIS A 66 -23.92 -9.06 -16.05
CA HIS A 66 -22.80 -8.28 -16.61
C HIS A 66 -21.51 -8.42 -15.79
N VAL A 67 -21.49 -9.22 -14.74
CA VAL A 67 -20.32 -9.47 -13.89
C VAL A 67 -19.62 -10.73 -14.38
N ARG A 68 -18.33 -10.63 -14.71
CA ARG A 68 -17.51 -11.79 -15.14
C ARG A 68 -17.30 -12.74 -13.97
N ASP A 69 -17.38 -14.04 -14.18
CA ASP A 69 -17.03 -15.05 -13.17
C ASP A 69 -15.56 -15.42 -13.28
N LEU A 70 -14.76 -14.98 -12.29
CA LEU A 70 -13.33 -15.26 -12.19
C LEU A 70 -12.98 -16.01 -10.88
N ARG A 71 -13.94 -16.67 -10.25
CA ARG A 71 -13.76 -17.40 -8.99
C ARG A 71 -12.82 -18.59 -9.09
N ASN A 72 -12.59 -19.11 -10.28
CA ASN A 72 -11.71 -20.25 -10.53
C ASN A 72 -10.22 -19.89 -10.52
N LEU A 73 -9.86 -18.61 -10.58
CA LEU A 73 -8.48 -18.17 -10.53
C LEU A 73 -7.88 -18.30 -9.13
N LEU A 74 -6.54 -18.34 -9.05
CA LEU A 74 -5.79 -18.48 -7.80
C LEU A 74 -5.59 -17.13 -7.11
N TRP A 75 -6.68 -16.43 -6.83
CA TRP A 75 -6.68 -15.17 -6.13
C TRP A 75 -6.14 -15.29 -4.72
N ALA A 76 -5.26 -14.39 -4.32
CA ALA A 76 -4.76 -14.27 -2.97
C ALA A 76 -4.66 -12.81 -2.54
N SER A 77 -4.91 -12.52 -1.26
CA SER A 77 -4.55 -11.26 -0.62
C SER A 77 -3.20 -11.37 0.06
N ILE A 78 -2.41 -10.30 0.04
CA ILE A 78 -1.19 -10.15 0.84
C ILE A 78 -1.30 -8.81 1.56
N ASP A 79 -1.36 -8.84 2.90
CA ASP A 79 -1.58 -7.67 3.74
C ASP A 79 -0.86 -7.83 5.09
N ASN A 80 -1.09 -6.94 6.06
CA ASN A 80 -0.61 -7.15 7.42
C ASN A 80 -1.25 -8.37 8.08
N ASP A 81 -0.58 -8.97 9.06
CA ASP A 81 -1.06 -10.18 9.74
C ASP A 81 -2.45 -10.01 10.36
N ASP A 82 -2.72 -8.82 10.91
CA ASP A 82 -3.94 -8.45 11.62
C ASP A 82 -4.98 -7.73 10.75
N SER A 83 -4.70 -7.48 9.46
CA SER A 83 -5.66 -6.85 8.55
C SER A 83 -6.94 -7.66 8.41
N ARG A 84 -8.07 -6.95 8.52
CA ARG A 84 -9.42 -7.50 8.39
C ARG A 84 -10.19 -6.89 7.21
N ASP A 85 -9.74 -5.75 6.74
CA ASP A 85 -10.26 -4.95 5.64
C ASP A 85 -9.46 -5.25 4.37
N LEU A 86 -9.63 -6.47 3.84
CA LEU A 86 -8.93 -6.92 2.63
C LEU A 86 -9.53 -6.26 1.40
N ASP A 87 -8.84 -5.28 0.88
CA ASP A 87 -9.31 -4.43 -0.22
C ASP A 87 -8.77 -4.85 -1.59
N GLN A 88 -7.73 -5.70 -1.65
CA GLN A 88 -7.15 -6.16 -2.91
C GLN A 88 -6.86 -7.67 -2.95
N LEU A 89 -7.01 -8.27 -4.12
CA LEU A 89 -6.51 -9.61 -4.47
C LEU A 89 -5.67 -9.52 -5.74
N THR A 90 -4.71 -10.41 -5.85
CA THR A 90 -3.85 -10.49 -7.03
C THR A 90 -3.77 -11.91 -7.58
N VAL A 91 -3.59 -12.04 -8.89
CA VAL A 91 -3.32 -13.32 -9.56
C VAL A 91 -2.56 -13.08 -10.85
N ALA A 92 -1.74 -14.05 -11.27
CA ALA A 92 -0.98 -14.02 -12.49
C ALA A 92 -1.32 -15.18 -13.42
N GLU A 93 -1.25 -14.97 -14.72
CA GLU A 93 -1.36 -16.02 -15.75
C GLU A 93 -0.21 -15.86 -16.77
N SER A 94 0.51 -16.93 -17.02
CA SER A 94 1.52 -16.96 -18.10
C SER A 94 0.83 -17.00 -19.46
N LEU A 95 1.25 -16.15 -20.38
CA LEU A 95 0.76 -16.09 -21.76
C LEU A 95 1.86 -16.52 -22.75
N ALA A 96 1.46 -16.76 -23.99
CA ALA A 96 2.39 -17.04 -25.07
C ALA A 96 3.37 -15.87 -25.31
N GLY A 97 4.58 -16.17 -25.80
CA GLY A 97 5.59 -15.15 -26.12
C GLY A 97 6.22 -14.47 -24.90
N GLY A 98 6.22 -15.11 -23.72
CA GLY A 98 6.85 -14.59 -22.49
C GLY A 98 6.06 -13.47 -21.81
N GLN A 99 4.86 -13.18 -22.30
CA GLN A 99 3.97 -12.20 -21.68
C GLN A 99 3.34 -12.78 -20.42
N VAL A 100 2.98 -11.89 -19.49
CA VAL A 100 2.28 -12.24 -18.26
C VAL A 100 1.07 -11.34 -18.08
N ARG A 101 -0.07 -11.95 -17.82
CA ARG A 101 -1.29 -11.28 -17.42
C ARG A 101 -1.32 -11.19 -15.92
N ILE A 102 -1.44 -9.98 -15.40
CA ILE A 102 -1.66 -9.69 -13.97
C ILE A 102 -3.06 -9.14 -13.82
N LEU A 103 -3.83 -9.73 -12.92
CA LEU A 103 -5.14 -9.22 -12.54
C LEU A 103 -5.07 -8.74 -11.08
N VAL A 104 -5.55 -7.52 -10.86
CA VAL A 104 -5.71 -6.92 -9.54
C VAL A 104 -7.18 -6.67 -9.32
N ALA A 105 -7.77 -7.34 -8.34
CA ALA A 105 -9.16 -7.14 -7.94
C ALA A 105 -9.22 -6.20 -6.75
N ILE A 106 -10.01 -5.15 -6.85
CA ILE A 106 -10.25 -4.15 -5.80
C ILE A 106 -11.69 -4.28 -5.33
N ALA A 107 -11.92 -4.27 -4.02
CA ALA A 107 -13.25 -4.36 -3.41
C ALA A 107 -14.21 -3.33 -4.01
N ASP A 108 -15.36 -3.78 -4.52
CA ASP A 108 -16.36 -2.91 -5.16
C ASP A 108 -17.33 -2.34 -4.09
N VAL A 109 -16.89 -1.26 -3.45
CA VAL A 109 -17.69 -0.57 -2.42
C VAL A 109 -18.96 0.04 -3.00
N ASP A 110 -18.93 0.57 -4.24
CA ASP A 110 -20.08 1.16 -4.93
C ASP A 110 -21.24 0.17 -5.15
N ALA A 111 -20.94 -1.12 -5.12
CA ALA A 111 -21.98 -2.16 -5.22
C ALA A 111 -22.95 -2.17 -4.02
N LEU A 112 -22.55 -1.62 -2.87
CA LEU A 112 -23.36 -1.55 -1.64
C LEU A 112 -23.60 -0.12 -1.16
N VAL A 113 -22.64 0.79 -1.29
CA VAL A 113 -22.75 2.18 -0.86
C VAL A 113 -23.15 3.06 -2.05
N ARG A 114 -24.38 3.55 -2.03
CA ARG A 114 -24.92 4.33 -3.14
C ARG A 114 -24.53 5.80 -3.02
N LYS A 115 -24.18 6.41 -4.15
CA LYS A 115 -23.90 7.84 -4.21
C LYS A 115 -25.06 8.68 -3.66
N GLY A 116 -24.76 9.61 -2.75
CA GLY A 116 -25.71 10.49 -2.09
C GLY A 116 -26.49 9.86 -0.93
N SER A 117 -26.16 8.62 -0.54
CA SER A 117 -26.70 8.00 0.65
C SER A 117 -26.06 8.53 1.93
N ALA A 118 -26.58 8.16 3.10
CA ALA A 118 -26.03 8.59 4.38
C ALA A 118 -24.62 8.02 4.63
N LEU A 119 -24.35 6.78 4.18
CA LEU A 119 -23.02 6.17 4.23
C LEU A 119 -22.04 6.90 3.31
N ASP A 120 -22.44 7.23 2.09
CA ASP A 120 -21.63 8.01 1.15
C ASP A 120 -21.35 9.42 1.67
N GLY A 121 -22.35 10.07 2.28
CA GLY A 121 -22.19 11.39 2.88
C GLY A 121 -21.16 11.43 4.02
N HIS A 122 -21.19 10.44 4.92
CA HIS A 122 -20.20 10.30 5.99
C HIS A 122 -18.79 10.03 5.41
N ALA A 123 -18.68 9.12 4.44
CA ALA A 123 -17.44 8.82 3.75
C ALA A 123 -16.86 10.04 3.02
N ALA A 124 -17.72 10.84 2.36
CA ALA A 124 -17.32 12.06 1.66
C ALA A 124 -16.85 13.16 2.62
N LEU A 125 -17.40 13.24 3.83
CA LEU A 125 -16.95 14.19 4.84
C LEU A 125 -15.59 13.80 5.41
N ASN A 126 -15.41 12.54 5.78
CA ASN A 126 -14.16 12.05 6.35
C ASN A 126 -13.04 11.86 5.31
N THR A 127 -13.38 11.50 4.08
CA THR A 127 -12.47 11.27 2.94
C THR A 127 -11.40 10.20 3.14
N THR A 128 -11.20 9.69 4.35
CA THR A 128 -10.20 8.66 4.70
C THR A 128 -10.59 7.92 5.97
N SER A 129 -10.06 6.73 6.16
CA SER A 129 -9.98 6.09 7.48
C SER A 129 -8.79 6.67 8.25
N VAL A 130 -8.94 6.90 9.55
CA VAL A 130 -7.87 7.42 10.40
C VAL A 130 -7.38 6.30 11.32
N TYR A 131 -6.14 5.91 11.14
CA TYR A 131 -5.48 4.88 11.93
C TYR A 131 -4.65 5.53 13.04
N THR A 132 -4.92 5.14 14.28
CA THR A 132 -4.11 5.54 15.44
C THR A 132 -3.68 4.31 16.21
N PRO A 133 -2.61 4.37 17.01
CA PRO A 133 -2.18 3.22 17.82
C PRO A 133 -3.25 2.68 18.77
N ALA A 134 -4.20 3.53 19.19
CA ALA A 134 -5.20 3.19 20.19
C ALA A 134 -6.57 2.84 19.60
N ALA A 135 -6.95 3.44 18.46
CA ALA A 135 -8.24 3.27 17.83
C ALA A 135 -8.14 3.50 16.31
N ILE A 136 -9.00 2.83 15.56
CA ILE A 136 -9.21 3.07 14.13
C ILE A 136 -10.56 3.76 13.98
N PHE A 137 -10.60 4.84 13.20
CA PHE A 137 -11.83 5.54 12.81
C PHE A 137 -12.06 5.27 11.33
N PRO A 138 -12.83 4.24 10.99
CA PRO A 138 -12.98 3.82 9.60
C PRO A 138 -13.91 4.79 8.85
N MET A 139 -13.57 5.07 7.57
CA MET A 139 -14.40 5.89 6.69
C MET A 139 -15.78 5.25 6.43
N LEU A 140 -15.84 3.94 6.41
CA LEU A 140 -17.06 3.14 6.30
C LEU A 140 -17.21 2.24 7.54
N PRO A 141 -18.45 1.92 7.98
CA PRO A 141 -18.64 1.03 9.11
C PRO A 141 -17.94 -0.32 8.96
N GLU A 142 -17.43 -0.87 10.06
CA GLU A 142 -16.69 -2.14 10.06
C GLU A 142 -17.43 -3.29 9.37
N LEU A 143 -18.77 -3.35 9.50
CA LEU A 143 -19.56 -4.38 8.81
C LEU A 143 -19.39 -4.32 7.28
N LEU A 144 -19.17 -3.14 6.71
CA LEU A 144 -18.79 -2.99 5.30
C LEU A 144 -17.30 -3.29 5.10
N SER A 145 -16.43 -2.50 5.72
CA SER A 145 -14.99 -2.50 5.43
C SER A 145 -14.30 -3.83 5.77
N THR A 146 -14.74 -4.54 6.82
CA THR A 146 -14.11 -5.81 7.23
C THR A 146 -14.92 -7.07 6.86
N ASN A 147 -16.13 -6.91 6.33
CA ASN A 147 -17.01 -8.04 6.01
C ASN A 147 -17.64 -7.95 4.61
N LEU A 148 -18.67 -7.10 4.44
CA LEU A 148 -19.55 -7.17 3.27
C LEU A 148 -18.86 -6.79 1.95
N THR A 149 -17.90 -5.86 1.99
CA THR A 149 -17.08 -5.48 0.83
C THR A 149 -15.68 -6.09 0.88
N SER A 150 -15.18 -6.47 2.07
CA SER A 150 -13.86 -7.08 2.23
C SER A 150 -13.73 -8.37 1.43
N LEU A 151 -12.62 -8.53 0.72
CA LEU A 151 -12.32 -9.70 -0.11
C LEU A 151 -11.82 -10.88 0.76
N ASN A 152 -12.62 -11.25 1.75
CA ASN A 152 -12.27 -12.22 2.78
C ASN A 152 -11.96 -13.61 2.20
N GLU A 153 -11.07 -14.32 2.90
CA GLU A 153 -10.66 -15.67 2.54
C GLU A 153 -11.86 -16.63 2.51
N ASP A 154 -11.87 -17.53 1.54
CA ASP A 154 -12.91 -18.52 1.26
C ASP A 154 -14.31 -17.92 1.03
N GLN A 155 -14.36 -16.65 0.54
CA GLN A 155 -15.63 -15.99 0.24
C GLN A 155 -15.66 -15.41 -1.18
N ASP A 156 -16.85 -15.47 -1.77
CA ASP A 156 -17.14 -14.81 -3.04
C ASP A 156 -17.47 -13.34 -2.83
N ARG A 157 -16.87 -12.46 -3.63
CA ARG A 157 -17.11 -11.01 -3.60
C ARG A 157 -17.15 -10.42 -5.01
N ILE A 158 -17.86 -9.30 -5.14
CA ILE A 158 -17.75 -8.47 -6.34
C ILE A 158 -16.58 -7.53 -6.20
N ALA A 159 -15.78 -7.42 -7.26
CA ALA A 159 -14.61 -6.58 -7.32
C ALA A 159 -14.52 -5.84 -8.65
N ILE A 160 -13.82 -4.71 -8.66
CA ILE A 160 -13.34 -4.07 -9.88
C ILE A 160 -11.99 -4.68 -10.20
N VAL A 161 -11.86 -5.26 -11.38
CA VAL A 161 -10.63 -5.94 -11.80
C VAL A 161 -9.89 -5.07 -12.80
N ALA A 162 -8.64 -4.72 -12.46
CA ALA A 162 -7.65 -4.22 -13.39
C ALA A 162 -6.92 -5.41 -14.02
N ASP A 163 -7.16 -5.63 -15.29
CA ASP A 163 -6.62 -6.74 -16.08
C ASP A 163 -5.53 -6.19 -16.99
N MET A 164 -4.30 -6.60 -16.76
CA MET A 164 -3.11 -6.00 -17.36
C MET A 164 -2.21 -7.06 -17.95
N VAL A 165 -1.76 -6.86 -19.18
CA VAL A 165 -0.80 -7.76 -19.86
C VAL A 165 0.54 -7.03 -19.98
N PHE A 166 1.59 -7.64 -19.45
CA PHE A 166 2.95 -7.11 -19.49
C PHE A 166 3.87 -7.96 -20.37
N LYS A 167 4.82 -7.29 -21.03
CA LYS A 167 5.95 -7.96 -21.68
C LYS A 167 6.99 -8.39 -20.65
N GLU A 168 7.99 -9.11 -21.17
CA GLU A 168 9.13 -9.54 -20.35
C GLU A 168 9.95 -8.37 -19.76
N ASP A 169 9.99 -7.22 -20.41
CA ASP A 169 10.67 -6.00 -19.93
C ASP A 169 9.85 -5.18 -18.92
N GLY A 170 8.63 -5.61 -18.58
CA GLY A 170 7.71 -4.90 -17.69
C GLY A 170 6.82 -3.88 -18.38
N SER A 171 6.96 -3.66 -19.71
CA SER A 171 6.10 -2.72 -20.42
C SER A 171 4.66 -3.24 -20.57
N LEU A 172 3.67 -2.37 -20.35
CA LEU A 172 2.26 -2.68 -20.49
C LEU A 172 1.90 -2.84 -21.98
N VAL A 173 1.22 -3.94 -22.33
CA VAL A 173 0.72 -4.24 -23.68
C VAL A 173 -0.73 -3.81 -23.83
N THR A 174 -1.59 -4.33 -22.95
CA THR A 174 -3.02 -4.05 -22.93
C THR A 174 -3.53 -3.96 -21.51
N SER A 175 -4.65 -3.26 -21.34
CA SER A 175 -5.35 -3.21 -20.06
C SER A 175 -6.85 -3.05 -20.26
N GLU A 176 -7.61 -3.65 -19.34
CA GLU A 176 -9.07 -3.54 -19.26
C GLU A 176 -9.50 -3.36 -17.80
N LEU A 177 -10.62 -2.67 -17.58
CA LEU A 177 -11.28 -2.54 -16.28
C LEU A 177 -12.72 -3.05 -16.39
N TYR A 178 -13.11 -3.94 -15.48
CA TYR A 178 -14.46 -4.50 -15.45
C TYR A 178 -14.84 -5.03 -14.06
N ARG A 179 -16.12 -5.23 -13.82
CA ARG A 179 -16.62 -5.93 -12.63
C ARG A 179 -16.50 -7.44 -12.79
N ALA A 180 -16.01 -8.10 -11.74
CA ALA A 180 -15.97 -9.55 -11.69
C ALA A 180 -16.36 -10.08 -10.30
N GLN A 181 -16.83 -11.31 -10.27
CA GLN A 181 -16.93 -12.11 -9.05
C GLN A 181 -15.64 -12.86 -8.86
N VAL A 182 -15.01 -12.68 -7.70
CA VAL A 182 -13.75 -13.28 -7.31
C VAL A 182 -13.91 -14.12 -6.05
N HIS A 183 -12.97 -15.05 -5.82
CA HIS A 183 -12.95 -15.91 -4.64
C HIS A 183 -11.53 -15.93 -4.06
N ASN A 184 -11.32 -15.37 -2.87
CA ASN A 184 -10.02 -15.34 -2.22
C ASN A 184 -9.62 -16.74 -1.72
N ARG A 185 -8.57 -17.34 -2.31
CA ARG A 185 -8.07 -18.68 -1.95
C ARG A 185 -7.14 -18.67 -0.76
N ALA A 186 -6.48 -17.54 -0.49
CA ALA A 186 -5.51 -17.43 0.58
C ALA A 186 -5.40 -15.99 1.10
N LYS A 187 -5.59 -15.80 2.40
CA LYS A 187 -5.16 -14.60 3.12
C LYS A 187 -3.72 -14.82 3.57
N LEU A 188 -2.81 -13.99 3.07
CA LEU A 188 -1.38 -14.08 3.32
C LEU A 188 -0.86 -12.82 4.01
N ALA A 189 0.22 -12.96 4.80
CA ALA A 189 0.83 -11.85 5.50
C ALA A 189 2.15 -11.43 4.85
N TYR A 190 2.41 -10.11 4.79
CA TYR A 190 3.61 -9.55 4.17
C TYR A 190 4.90 -10.20 4.66
N ASN A 191 5.08 -10.31 5.97
CA ASN A 191 6.34 -10.80 6.55
C ASN A 191 6.60 -12.27 6.21
N SER A 192 5.58 -13.12 6.26
CA SER A 192 5.72 -14.55 5.97
C SER A 192 5.93 -14.82 4.48
N VAL A 193 5.25 -14.07 3.60
CA VAL A 193 5.45 -14.15 2.14
C VAL A 193 6.84 -13.64 1.75
N ALA A 194 7.29 -12.51 2.32
CA ALA A 194 8.62 -11.98 2.05
C ALA A 194 9.73 -12.94 2.46
N ALA A 195 9.63 -13.54 3.67
CA ALA A 195 10.58 -14.54 4.15
C ALA A 195 10.64 -15.75 3.21
N TRP A 196 9.49 -16.24 2.76
CA TRP A 196 9.42 -17.35 1.82
C TRP A 196 9.99 -17.00 0.43
N LEU A 197 9.64 -15.83 -0.14
CA LEU A 197 10.15 -15.39 -1.44
C LEU A 197 11.67 -15.23 -1.44
N THR A 198 12.24 -14.76 -0.33
CA THR A 198 13.70 -14.57 -0.17
C THR A 198 14.44 -15.82 0.28
N GLY A 199 13.73 -16.90 0.59
CA GLY A 199 14.32 -18.17 1.05
C GLY A 199 14.80 -18.15 2.51
N THR A 200 14.40 -17.17 3.30
CA THR A 200 14.73 -17.03 4.73
C THR A 200 13.71 -17.67 5.67
N GLY A 201 12.55 -18.08 5.13
CA GLY A 201 11.48 -18.73 5.88
C GLY A 201 10.72 -19.79 5.06
N PRO A 202 9.92 -20.63 5.73
CA PRO A 202 9.10 -21.65 5.07
C PRO A 202 7.94 -21.02 4.29
N ALA A 203 7.35 -21.78 3.35
CA ALA A 203 6.13 -21.36 2.69
C ALA A 203 4.99 -21.21 3.71
N PRO A 204 4.22 -20.11 3.67
CA PRO A 204 2.99 -19.99 4.42
C PRO A 204 2.06 -21.17 4.18
N ARG A 205 1.34 -21.59 5.22
CA ARG A 205 0.49 -22.79 5.19
C ARG A 205 -0.50 -22.78 4.02
N ARG A 206 -1.17 -21.65 3.78
CA ARG A 206 -2.16 -21.52 2.69
C ARG A 206 -1.54 -21.65 1.29
N ILE A 207 -0.28 -21.24 1.11
CA ILE A 207 0.45 -21.49 -0.14
C ILE A 207 0.68 -22.98 -0.35
N ALA A 208 1.10 -23.69 0.70
CA ALA A 208 1.35 -25.12 0.63
C ALA A 208 0.07 -25.95 0.41
N GLU A 209 -1.07 -25.50 0.92
CA GLU A 209 -2.38 -26.15 0.80
C GLU A 209 -3.11 -25.83 -0.53
N SER A 210 -2.68 -24.82 -1.29
CA SER A 210 -3.33 -24.36 -2.53
C SER A 210 -2.48 -24.71 -3.76
N PRO A 211 -2.76 -25.80 -4.47
CA PRO A 211 -1.94 -26.24 -5.62
C PRO A 211 -1.77 -25.14 -6.68
N GLY A 212 -0.52 -24.84 -7.05
CA GLY A 212 -0.15 -23.85 -8.04
C GLY A 212 -0.07 -22.42 -7.53
N LEU A 213 -0.45 -22.15 -6.27
CA LEU A 213 -0.38 -20.80 -5.70
C LEU A 213 1.07 -20.35 -5.49
N ASP A 214 1.97 -21.26 -5.16
CA ASP A 214 3.40 -20.99 -5.02
C ASP A 214 4.04 -20.52 -6.34
N GLU A 215 3.76 -21.21 -7.43
CA GLU A 215 4.23 -20.82 -8.78
C GLU A 215 3.62 -19.48 -9.21
N ASN A 216 2.33 -19.28 -8.91
CA ASN A 216 1.61 -18.05 -9.19
C ASN A 216 2.23 -16.85 -8.48
N LEU A 217 2.47 -16.93 -7.18
CA LEU A 217 3.08 -15.85 -6.40
C LEU A 217 4.53 -15.57 -6.81
N ARG A 218 5.31 -16.61 -7.16
CA ARG A 218 6.65 -16.41 -7.73
C ARG A 218 6.62 -15.74 -9.10
N LEU A 219 5.58 -16.01 -9.91
CA LEU A 219 5.37 -15.32 -11.18
C LEU A 219 5.04 -13.84 -10.93
N GLN A 220 4.14 -13.56 -10.00
CA GLN A 220 3.81 -12.20 -9.58
C GLN A 220 5.05 -11.44 -9.10
N ASP A 221 5.85 -12.05 -8.23
CA ASP A 221 7.10 -11.46 -7.73
C ASP A 221 8.07 -11.10 -8.87
N ARG A 222 8.26 -11.99 -9.84
CA ARG A 222 9.11 -11.70 -11.02
C ARG A 222 8.60 -10.50 -11.81
N VAL A 223 7.28 -10.38 -12.01
CA VAL A 223 6.68 -9.24 -12.72
C VAL A 223 6.88 -7.96 -11.90
N ALA A 224 6.59 -7.99 -10.60
CA ALA A 224 6.78 -6.82 -9.72
C ALA A 224 8.23 -6.31 -9.75
N GLN A 225 9.23 -7.20 -9.69
CA GLN A 225 10.64 -6.81 -9.79
C GLN A 225 10.98 -6.12 -11.13
N ARG A 226 10.34 -6.54 -12.23
CA ARG A 226 10.52 -5.90 -13.55
C ARG A 226 9.88 -4.51 -13.57
N LEU A 227 8.67 -4.38 -13.00
CA LEU A 227 7.98 -3.09 -12.88
C LEU A 227 8.80 -2.11 -12.04
N THR A 228 9.31 -2.55 -10.88
CA THR A 228 10.23 -1.75 -10.05
C THR A 228 11.43 -1.29 -10.88
N GLY A 229 12.13 -2.21 -11.55
CA GLY A 229 13.29 -1.87 -12.38
C GLY A 229 12.96 -0.86 -13.48
N LEU A 230 11.84 -1.02 -14.17
CA LEU A 230 11.39 -0.10 -15.21
C LEU A 230 11.06 1.29 -14.65
N ARG A 231 10.34 1.37 -13.52
CA ARG A 231 10.02 2.64 -12.87
C ARG A 231 11.28 3.39 -12.42
N HIS A 232 12.25 2.69 -11.81
CA HIS A 232 13.52 3.30 -11.40
C HIS A 232 14.35 3.80 -12.59
N CYS A 233 14.37 3.05 -13.70
CA CYS A 233 14.99 3.53 -14.95
C CYS A 233 14.35 4.83 -15.46
N HIS A 234 13.07 5.06 -15.19
CA HIS A 234 12.36 6.28 -15.54
C HIS A 234 12.47 7.38 -14.46
N GLY A 235 13.14 7.12 -13.33
CA GLY A 235 13.38 8.10 -12.27
C GLY A 235 12.40 8.03 -11.11
N ALA A 236 11.66 6.93 -10.93
CA ALA A 236 10.92 6.72 -9.69
C ALA A 236 11.90 6.62 -8.53
N LEU A 237 11.64 7.40 -7.47
CA LEU A 237 12.59 7.56 -6.37
C LEU A 237 12.49 6.43 -5.36
N SER A 238 13.64 5.84 -5.02
CA SER A 238 13.79 4.84 -3.96
C SER A 238 14.01 5.53 -2.61
N LEU A 239 12.94 6.01 -2.00
CA LEU A 239 13.00 6.67 -0.69
C LEU A 239 12.59 5.68 0.42
N GLU A 240 13.24 5.78 1.57
CA GLU A 240 12.91 5.01 2.77
C GLU A 240 12.34 5.92 3.84
N THR A 241 11.19 5.54 4.39
CA THR A 241 10.61 6.14 5.59
C THR A 241 10.66 5.13 6.73
N LEU A 242 11.04 5.60 7.92
CA LEU A 242 10.94 4.78 9.13
C LEU A 242 9.59 5.08 9.77
N GLU A 243 8.72 4.11 9.76
CA GLU A 243 7.42 4.19 10.45
C GLU A 243 7.50 3.40 11.75
N ALA A 244 7.14 4.04 12.86
CA ALA A 244 7.12 3.41 14.17
C ALA A 244 5.72 2.91 14.48
N GLN A 245 5.59 1.61 14.69
CA GLN A 245 4.38 0.96 15.15
C GLN A 245 4.41 0.80 16.67
N ALA A 246 3.34 1.25 17.33
CA ALA A 246 3.20 1.08 18.77
C ALA A 246 2.65 -0.33 19.08
N ILE A 247 3.38 -1.08 19.87
CA ILE A 247 2.98 -2.41 20.32
C ILE A 247 2.45 -2.31 21.76
N PHE A 248 1.23 -2.78 21.96
CA PHE A 248 0.59 -2.81 23.27
C PHE A 248 0.65 -4.21 23.89
N ALA A 249 0.91 -4.25 25.21
CA ALA A 249 0.70 -5.44 26.04
C ALA A 249 -0.56 -5.18 26.88
N GLY A 250 -1.70 -5.72 26.43
CA GLY A 250 -3.01 -5.30 26.97
C GLY A 250 -3.28 -3.82 26.66
N ASP A 251 -3.54 -3.01 27.69
CA ASP A 251 -3.80 -1.58 27.57
C ASP A 251 -2.54 -0.70 27.69
N ALA A 252 -1.41 -1.28 28.05
CA ALA A 252 -0.16 -0.53 28.24
C ALA A 252 0.72 -0.58 26.98
N LEU A 253 1.30 0.57 26.60
CA LEU A 253 2.30 0.63 25.55
C LEU A 253 3.54 -0.16 25.98
N SER A 254 3.90 -1.19 25.21
CA SER A 254 5.04 -2.07 25.50
C SER A 254 6.31 -1.60 24.84
N THR A 255 6.26 -1.37 23.53
CA THR A 255 7.43 -0.98 22.72
C THR A 255 7.01 -0.25 21.46
N LEU A 256 7.98 0.35 20.77
CA LEU A 256 7.84 0.84 19.41
C LEU A 256 8.68 -0.06 18.50
N GLU A 257 8.07 -0.63 17.49
CA GLU A 257 8.75 -1.39 16.45
C GLU A 257 8.80 -0.58 15.16
N LEU A 258 9.87 -0.78 14.37
CA LEU A 258 9.98 -0.17 13.06
C LEU A 258 9.30 -1.07 12.02
N ASP A 259 8.35 -0.52 11.30
CA ASP A 259 7.82 -1.17 10.11
C ASP A 259 8.81 -0.99 8.96
N GLN A 260 9.17 -2.09 8.31
CA GLN A 260 10.15 -2.10 7.23
C GLN A 260 9.50 -2.63 5.95
N THR A 261 9.65 -1.85 4.90
CA THR A 261 9.30 -2.31 3.55
C THR A 261 10.06 -3.59 3.22
N ASN A 262 9.35 -4.60 2.79
CA ASN A 262 9.89 -5.90 2.41
C ASN A 262 9.48 -6.31 0.98
N ARG A 263 9.95 -7.48 0.51
CA ARG A 263 9.71 -7.94 -0.85
C ARG A 263 8.23 -8.13 -1.19
N ALA A 264 7.41 -8.51 -0.22
CA ALA A 264 5.98 -8.71 -0.43
C ALA A 264 5.21 -7.39 -0.43
N THR A 265 5.59 -6.41 0.42
CA THR A 265 5.03 -5.06 0.37
C THR A 265 5.36 -4.38 -0.96
N GLN A 266 6.59 -4.54 -1.48
CA GLN A 266 6.97 -4.03 -2.80
C GLN A 266 6.16 -4.68 -3.93
N LEU A 267 5.90 -5.99 -3.87
CA LEU A 267 5.07 -6.68 -4.86
C LEU A 267 3.68 -6.04 -4.96
N ILE A 268 3.02 -5.84 -3.84
CA ILE A 268 1.68 -5.24 -3.80
C ILE A 268 1.73 -3.77 -4.22
N GLU A 269 2.72 -3.00 -3.75
CA GLU A 269 2.92 -1.61 -4.17
C GLU A 269 3.00 -1.48 -5.69
N GLU A 270 3.81 -2.30 -6.36
CA GLU A 270 3.96 -2.24 -7.83
C GLU A 270 2.65 -2.52 -8.55
N PHE A 271 1.89 -3.50 -8.07
CA PHE A 271 0.61 -3.83 -8.68
C PHE A 271 -0.46 -2.77 -8.42
N MET A 272 -0.44 -2.13 -7.25
CA MET A 272 -1.32 -1.00 -6.95
C MET A 272 -0.98 0.23 -7.81
N VAL A 273 0.30 0.53 -8.00
CA VAL A 273 0.75 1.60 -8.91
C VAL A 273 0.29 1.31 -10.34
N ALA A 274 0.45 0.07 -10.82
CA ALA A 274 0.02 -0.32 -12.16
C ALA A 274 -1.51 -0.25 -12.32
N ALA A 275 -2.28 -0.76 -11.35
CA ALA A 275 -3.74 -0.71 -11.36
C ALA A 275 -4.27 0.73 -11.34
N ASN A 276 -3.65 1.62 -10.55
CA ASN A 276 -3.99 3.03 -10.50
C ASN A 276 -3.70 3.72 -11.84
N ALA A 277 -2.56 3.42 -12.49
CA ALA A 277 -2.23 3.96 -13.81
C ALA A 277 -3.26 3.52 -14.87
N VAL A 278 -3.62 2.23 -14.89
CA VAL A 278 -4.64 1.69 -15.80
C VAL A 278 -6.01 2.31 -15.55
N THR A 279 -6.37 2.54 -14.30
CA THR A 279 -7.62 3.23 -13.92
C THR A 279 -7.63 4.67 -14.44
N ALA A 280 -6.53 5.39 -14.30
CA ALA A 280 -6.39 6.75 -14.82
C ALA A 280 -6.54 6.78 -16.36
N ILE A 281 -5.86 5.87 -17.07
CA ILE A 281 -5.98 5.71 -18.53
C ILE A 281 -7.42 5.37 -18.94
N TYR A 282 -8.09 4.50 -18.21
CA TYR A 282 -9.48 4.13 -18.47
C TYR A 282 -10.43 5.34 -18.34
N LEU A 283 -10.32 6.10 -17.25
CA LEU A 283 -11.14 7.29 -17.02
C LEU A 283 -10.88 8.35 -18.10
N ALA A 284 -9.62 8.60 -18.45
CA ALA A 284 -9.26 9.54 -19.52
C ALA A 284 -9.84 9.11 -20.88
N LYS A 285 -9.75 7.82 -21.26
CA LYS A 285 -10.36 7.29 -22.49
C LYS A 285 -11.88 7.43 -22.53
N LYS A 286 -12.53 7.42 -21.36
CA LYS A 286 -13.98 7.60 -21.22
C LYS A 286 -14.40 9.06 -21.09
N ASN A 287 -13.45 10.00 -21.13
CA ASN A 287 -13.68 11.43 -20.90
C ASN A 287 -14.32 11.72 -19.52
N PHE A 288 -13.96 10.93 -18.49
CA PHE A 288 -14.33 11.21 -17.12
C PHE A 288 -13.24 12.01 -16.41
N PRO A 289 -13.60 13.00 -15.58
CA PRO A 289 -12.65 13.62 -14.67
C PRO A 289 -12.11 12.59 -13.66
N SER A 290 -10.85 12.74 -13.27
CA SER A 290 -10.24 11.89 -12.26
C SER A 290 -9.55 12.70 -11.18
N LEU A 291 -9.59 12.21 -9.94
CA LEU A 291 -8.82 12.77 -8.84
C LEU A 291 -7.44 12.10 -8.85
N ARG A 292 -6.39 12.90 -8.99
CA ARG A 292 -5.01 12.41 -9.01
C ARG A 292 -4.20 12.98 -7.86
N ARG A 293 -3.35 12.15 -7.27
CA ARG A 293 -2.30 12.64 -6.38
C ARG A 293 -1.12 13.07 -7.24
N VAL A 294 -0.78 14.34 -7.17
CA VAL A 294 0.28 14.94 -7.98
C VAL A 294 1.42 15.42 -7.09
N LEU A 295 2.63 15.41 -7.64
CA LEU A 295 3.81 16.00 -7.03
C LEU A 295 4.59 16.70 -8.12
N ARG A 296 4.56 18.02 -8.07
CA ARG A 296 5.24 18.88 -9.05
C ARG A 296 6.75 18.81 -8.89
N ASP A 297 7.46 19.39 -9.82
CA ASP A 297 8.89 19.59 -9.70
C ASP A 297 9.24 20.29 -8.38
N PRO A 298 10.29 19.83 -7.67
CA PRO A 298 10.63 20.36 -6.36
C PRO A 298 11.04 21.83 -6.40
N GLU A 299 10.28 22.71 -5.77
CA GLU A 299 10.62 24.15 -5.64
C GLU A 299 11.98 24.35 -4.93
N ARG A 300 12.34 23.43 -4.04
CA ARG A 300 13.60 23.48 -3.27
C ARG A 300 14.72 22.65 -3.92
N TRP A 301 14.67 22.44 -5.22
CA TRP A 301 15.65 21.62 -5.94
C TRP A 301 17.11 22.06 -5.69
N ALA A 302 17.38 23.36 -5.64
CA ALA A 302 18.71 23.90 -5.35
C ALA A 302 19.27 23.40 -3.99
N ARG A 303 18.39 23.13 -3.01
CA ARG A 303 18.81 22.57 -1.71
C ARG A 303 19.13 21.07 -1.82
N ILE A 304 18.46 20.35 -2.71
CA ILE A 304 18.79 18.94 -3.00
C ILE A 304 20.14 18.87 -3.71
N VAL A 305 20.40 19.75 -4.66
CA VAL A 305 21.71 19.88 -5.33
C VAL A 305 22.84 20.17 -4.30
N GLN A 306 22.60 21.11 -3.38
CA GLN A 306 23.53 21.40 -2.30
C GLN A 306 23.80 20.20 -1.40
N LEU A 307 22.73 19.47 -1.00
CA LEU A 307 22.83 18.26 -0.18
C LEU A 307 23.69 17.18 -0.88
N ALA A 308 23.50 16.99 -2.19
CA ALA A 308 24.32 16.08 -2.97
C ALA A 308 25.79 16.52 -3.01
N ALA A 309 26.07 17.83 -3.19
CA ALA A 309 27.41 18.39 -3.20
C ALA A 309 28.14 18.19 -1.86
N GLU A 310 27.46 18.34 -0.72
CA GLU A 310 28.00 18.05 0.62
C GLU A 310 28.42 16.57 0.75
N LEU A 311 27.75 15.68 0.03
CA LEU A 311 28.07 14.25 -0.07
C LEU A 311 29.04 13.93 -1.23
N LYS A 312 29.66 14.95 -1.84
CA LYS A 312 30.63 14.87 -2.93
C LYS A 312 30.06 14.28 -4.23
N GLU A 313 28.78 14.49 -4.47
CA GLU A 313 28.11 14.12 -5.70
C GLU A 313 27.49 15.34 -6.40
N GLN A 314 27.24 15.21 -7.70
CA GLN A 314 26.70 16.30 -8.51
C GLN A 314 25.33 15.92 -9.07
N LEU A 315 24.39 16.85 -8.95
CA LEU A 315 23.09 16.80 -9.59
C LEU A 315 22.96 17.97 -10.58
N PRO A 316 22.14 17.83 -11.63
CA PRO A 316 21.88 18.92 -12.57
C PRO A 316 21.23 20.12 -11.87
N ALA A 317 21.39 21.32 -12.46
CA ALA A 317 20.81 22.55 -11.90
C ALA A 317 19.28 22.60 -11.99
N ALA A 318 18.69 21.95 -13.00
CA ALA A 318 17.24 21.77 -13.14
C ALA A 318 16.79 20.46 -12.51
N PRO A 319 15.52 20.35 -12.02
CA PRO A 319 14.98 19.12 -11.50
C PRO A 319 15.07 17.96 -12.49
N ASP A 320 15.65 16.85 -12.02
CA ASP A 320 15.84 15.62 -12.80
C ASP A 320 15.66 14.41 -11.88
N ALA A 321 14.54 13.71 -12.05
CA ALA A 321 14.18 12.56 -11.23
C ALA A 321 15.14 11.38 -11.45
N VAL A 322 15.61 11.15 -12.69
CA VAL A 322 16.55 10.06 -13.02
C VAL A 322 17.90 10.30 -12.36
N ALA A 323 18.40 11.53 -12.43
CA ALA A 323 19.66 11.91 -11.77
C ALA A 323 19.56 11.77 -10.24
N LEU A 324 18.42 12.19 -9.67
CA LEU A 324 18.16 12.06 -8.22
C LEU A 324 18.08 10.60 -7.79
N GLU A 325 17.36 9.74 -8.53
CA GLU A 325 17.29 8.31 -8.25
C GLU A 325 18.67 7.65 -8.32
N GLY A 326 19.46 7.97 -9.34
CA GLY A 326 20.84 7.50 -9.44
C GLY A 326 21.70 7.89 -8.23
N PHE A 327 21.54 9.14 -7.75
CA PHE A 327 22.19 9.60 -6.52
C PHE A 327 21.73 8.79 -5.29
N LEU A 328 20.42 8.63 -5.10
CA LEU A 328 19.85 7.88 -3.97
C LEU A 328 20.33 6.43 -3.96
N THR A 329 20.30 5.75 -5.10
CA THR A 329 20.78 4.36 -5.25
C THR A 329 22.25 4.23 -4.84
N ARG A 330 23.15 5.14 -5.30
CA ARG A 330 24.55 5.12 -4.89
C ARG A 330 24.73 5.37 -3.40
N ARG A 331 23.96 6.29 -2.82
CA ARG A 331 24.03 6.61 -1.38
C ARG A 331 23.53 5.47 -0.52
N ARG A 332 22.46 4.78 -0.92
CA ARG A 332 21.97 3.56 -0.24
C ARG A 332 23.05 2.48 -0.21
N ALA A 333 23.75 2.24 -1.31
CA ALA A 333 24.81 1.25 -1.38
C ALA A 333 26.05 1.63 -0.55
N ALA A 334 26.40 2.94 -0.49
CA ALA A 334 27.58 3.41 0.20
C ALA A 334 27.42 3.57 1.72
N ALA A 335 26.22 3.89 2.20
CA ALA A 335 25.96 4.16 3.62
C ALA A 335 24.49 3.80 3.97
N PRO A 336 24.12 2.51 3.97
CA PRO A 336 22.74 2.07 4.19
C PRO A 336 22.19 2.51 5.56
N GLU A 337 23.03 2.58 6.58
CA GLU A 337 22.65 2.99 7.94
C GLU A 337 22.26 4.49 8.06
N LYS A 338 22.61 5.32 7.08
CA LYS A 338 22.28 6.76 7.01
C LYS A 338 21.23 7.07 5.94
N PHE A 339 20.80 6.04 5.22
CA PHE A 339 19.97 6.26 4.05
C PHE A 339 18.55 6.73 4.41
N ALA A 340 17.98 6.28 5.53
CA ALA A 340 16.69 6.75 6.00
C ALA A 340 16.68 8.24 6.35
N ASP A 341 17.75 8.75 6.99
CA ASP A 341 17.89 10.18 7.29
C ASP A 341 18.03 11.03 6.03
N LEU A 342 18.81 10.52 5.05
CA LEU A 342 18.93 11.15 3.75
C LEU A 342 17.59 11.19 3.01
N SER A 343 16.87 10.06 2.99
CA SER A 343 15.53 9.95 2.39
C SER A 343 14.57 10.96 3.00
N LEU A 344 14.52 11.06 4.33
CA LEU A 344 13.68 12.03 5.03
C LEU A 344 14.03 13.47 4.67
N SER A 345 15.34 13.78 4.53
CA SER A 345 15.81 15.10 4.12
C SER A 345 15.35 15.44 2.70
N VAL A 346 15.48 14.49 1.78
CA VAL A 346 15.02 14.63 0.39
C VAL A 346 13.52 14.79 0.31
N ILE A 347 12.74 13.96 1.04
CA ILE A 347 11.27 14.06 1.11
C ILE A 347 10.80 15.46 1.54
N LYS A 348 11.44 16.02 2.58
CA LYS A 348 11.13 17.39 3.05
C LYS A 348 11.45 18.48 2.02
N LEU A 349 12.42 18.24 1.15
CA LEU A 349 12.83 19.19 0.11
C LEU A 349 12.03 19.04 -1.19
N ILE A 350 11.60 17.84 -1.54
CA ILE A 350 10.72 17.58 -2.68
C ILE A 350 9.36 18.27 -2.48
N GLY A 351 8.87 18.32 -1.25
CA GLY A 351 7.59 18.96 -0.91
C GLY A 351 6.47 17.94 -0.68
N ARG A 352 5.24 18.45 -0.61
CA ARG A 352 4.06 17.63 -0.32
C ARG A 352 3.30 17.36 -1.61
N GLY A 353 2.90 16.09 -1.80
CA GLY A 353 1.92 15.76 -2.83
C GLY A 353 0.56 16.38 -2.50
N GLU A 354 -0.13 16.83 -3.52
CA GLU A 354 -1.47 17.39 -3.45
C GLU A 354 -2.46 16.55 -4.28
N TYR A 355 -3.75 16.66 -3.98
CA TYR A 355 -4.79 16.12 -4.85
C TYR A 355 -5.22 17.16 -5.85
N ALA A 356 -5.22 16.81 -7.12
CA ALA A 356 -5.66 17.66 -8.22
C ALA A 356 -6.74 16.96 -9.04
N LEU A 357 -7.71 17.75 -9.50
CA LEU A 357 -8.70 17.30 -10.46
C LEU A 357 -8.06 17.32 -11.87
N ASP A 358 -7.99 16.16 -12.49
CA ASP A 358 -7.57 16.01 -13.87
C ASP A 358 -8.81 15.96 -14.77
N LEU A 359 -8.93 16.94 -15.64
CA LEU A 359 -10.03 17.07 -16.59
C LEU A 359 -9.64 16.48 -17.95
N PRO A 360 -10.58 15.85 -18.67
CA PRO A 360 -10.32 15.34 -19.99
C PRO A 360 -9.74 16.39 -20.95
N GLY A 361 -8.61 16.08 -21.59
CA GLY A 361 -7.91 16.99 -22.49
C GLY A 361 -7.05 18.07 -21.81
N GLY A 362 -6.94 18.06 -20.48
CA GLY A 362 -5.99 18.86 -19.74
C GLY A 362 -4.59 18.25 -19.70
N GLU A 363 -3.58 19.05 -19.33
CA GLU A 363 -2.24 18.54 -19.02
C GLU A 363 -2.23 18.04 -17.58
N SER A 364 -1.88 16.77 -17.38
CA SER A 364 -1.66 16.21 -16.05
C SER A 364 -0.34 16.74 -15.49
N PRO A 365 -0.30 17.28 -14.26
CA PRO A 365 0.95 17.73 -13.66
C PRO A 365 1.90 16.57 -13.29
N GLY A 366 1.45 15.33 -13.39
CA GLY A 366 2.25 14.15 -13.09
C GLY A 366 2.63 13.99 -11.62
N HIS A 367 3.57 13.08 -11.35
CA HIS A 367 4.08 12.84 -10.01
C HIS A 367 5.61 12.62 -10.04
N PHE A 368 6.37 13.66 -9.66
CA PHE A 368 7.83 13.68 -9.74
C PHE A 368 8.49 12.44 -9.09
N ALA A 369 8.11 12.08 -7.87
CA ALA A 369 8.74 10.97 -7.15
C ALA A 369 8.34 9.58 -7.68
N LEU A 370 7.26 9.45 -8.44
CA LEU A 370 6.84 8.20 -9.09
C LEU A 370 7.24 8.13 -10.56
N ALA A 371 7.85 9.20 -11.09
CA ALA A 371 8.19 9.37 -12.50
C ALA A 371 6.97 9.19 -13.44
N VAL A 372 5.78 9.55 -12.97
CA VAL A 372 4.55 9.55 -13.77
C VAL A 372 4.37 10.94 -14.36
N LYS A 373 4.29 11.02 -15.69
CA LYS A 373 4.07 12.29 -16.42
C LYS A 373 2.62 12.50 -16.84
N ASP A 374 1.85 11.40 -17.00
CA ASP A 374 0.48 11.41 -17.48
C ASP A 374 -0.46 10.59 -16.58
#